data_e7cb36718e0283cae7c379ca6e064418
#
_entry.id   e7cb36718e0283cae7c379ca6e064418
#
_cell.length_a   1.000
_cell.length_b   1.000
_cell.length_c   1.000
_cell.angle_alpha   90.00
_cell.angle_beta   90.00
_cell.angle_gamma   90.00
#
_symmetry.space_group_name_H-M   'P 1'
#
loop_
_entity.id
_entity.type
_entity.pdbx_description
1 polymer ?
#
loop_
_entity_poly.entity_id
_entity_poly.type
_entity_poly.pdbx_seq_one_letter_code
_entity_poly.pdbx_strand_id
1 'polypeptide(L)'
;YFIFVYFFLVLIQVEEVKAQNLSKINRYFTKEAIKQISNDLYWFKLLHYYHPGESIGQWSTRSDVISPNFFLHPQGNTDPELELQATLQAILEPVGEDPDQHVRCRFIARTKWLMTVLEFPPLEEIRCPMFERWANLEEATEMNIIFVSAYLENPASAFGHILIQFNSKNRFFNHPLLSPTLNFGAITNPEDGALEYAMRGLFGGYESGFSDERFYNFNHVYGETEQR
;
A
#
# COMPACT_ATOMS: atom_id res chain seq x y z
N TYR A 1 29.62 30.12 15.34
CA TYR A 1 30.01 30.21 13.91
C TYR A 1 30.17 28.82 13.26
N PHE A 2 30.83 27.85 13.90
CA PHE A 2 31.06 26.51 13.35
C PHE A 2 29.75 25.70 13.11
N ILE A 3 28.77 25.81 13.97
CA ILE A 3 27.49 25.09 13.86
C ILE A 3 26.66 25.60 12.66
N PHE A 4 26.72 26.91 12.40
CA PHE A 4 25.99 27.53 11.27
C PHE A 4 26.58 27.14 9.91
N VAL A 5 27.91 27.07 9.83
CA VAL A 5 28.65 26.66 8.61
C VAL A 5 28.38 25.17 8.33
N TYR A 6 28.36 24.31 9.36
CA TYR A 6 28.06 22.89 9.22
C TYR A 6 26.62 22.66 8.74
N PHE A 7 25.66 23.40 9.31
CA PHE A 7 24.25 23.31 8.88
C PHE A 7 24.05 23.77 7.43
N PHE A 8 24.78 24.80 7.02
CA PHE A 8 24.71 25.30 5.64
C PHE A 8 25.34 24.34 4.64
N LEU A 9 26.48 23.69 5.01
CA LEU A 9 27.09 22.65 4.17
C LEU A 9 26.24 21.42 4.03
N VAL A 10 25.52 20.98 5.08
CA VAL A 10 24.58 19.88 5.03
C VAL A 10 23.39 20.20 4.11
N LEU A 11 22.85 21.43 4.17
CA LEU A 11 21.78 21.86 3.29
C LEU A 11 22.20 21.88 1.82
N ILE A 12 23.42 22.36 1.52
CA ILE A 12 23.96 22.36 0.14
C ILE A 12 24.12 20.92 -0.37
N GLN A 13 24.65 20.01 0.45
CA GLN A 13 24.76 18.59 0.05
C GLN A 13 23.42 17.94 -0.21
N VAL A 14 22.40 18.24 0.58
CA VAL A 14 21.02 17.72 0.36
C VAL A 14 20.42 18.25 -0.95
N GLU A 15 20.65 19.52 -1.27
CA GLU A 15 20.20 20.12 -2.53
C GLU A 15 20.93 19.56 -3.75
N GLU A 16 22.25 19.33 -3.65
CA GLU A 16 23.03 18.69 -4.72
C GLU A 16 22.59 17.25 -4.98
N VAL A 17 22.35 16.46 -3.93
CA VAL A 17 21.84 15.08 -4.06
C VAL A 17 20.46 15.06 -4.71
N LYS A 18 19.55 15.98 -4.32
CA LYS A 18 18.22 16.11 -4.97
C LYS A 18 18.35 16.47 -6.44
N ALA A 19 19.22 17.43 -6.78
CA ALA A 19 19.44 17.83 -8.17
C ALA A 19 20.03 16.69 -9.02
N GLN A 20 20.95 15.89 -8.47
CA GLN A 20 21.51 14.72 -9.14
C GLN A 20 20.45 13.62 -9.36
N ASN A 21 19.59 13.37 -8.37
CA ASN A 21 18.50 12.40 -8.50
C ASN A 21 17.45 12.86 -9.52
N LEU A 22 17.10 14.13 -9.52
CA LEU A 22 16.21 14.71 -10.53
C LEU A 22 16.80 14.61 -11.95
N SER A 23 18.13 14.80 -12.10
CA SER A 23 18.81 14.62 -13.39
C SER A 23 18.81 13.17 -13.87
N LYS A 24 18.91 12.20 -12.96
CA LYS A 24 18.79 10.77 -13.27
C LYS A 24 17.39 10.44 -13.77
N ILE A 25 16.34 10.91 -13.08
CA ILE A 25 14.96 10.69 -13.52
C ILE A 25 14.73 11.27 -14.91
N ASN A 26 15.08 12.53 -15.14
CA ASN A 26 14.93 13.19 -16.44
C ASN A 26 15.73 12.52 -17.55
N ARG A 27 16.77 11.75 -17.22
CA ARG A 27 17.56 10.98 -18.19
C ARG A 27 16.85 9.69 -18.58
N TYR A 28 16.16 9.03 -17.65
CA TYR A 28 15.55 7.71 -17.89
C TYR A 28 14.05 7.80 -18.20
N PHE A 29 13.36 8.80 -17.68
CA PHE A 29 11.91 8.90 -17.79
C PHE A 29 11.50 10.26 -18.38
N THR A 30 10.87 10.24 -19.56
CA THR A 30 10.34 11.48 -20.16
C THR A 30 9.12 11.97 -19.38
N LYS A 31 8.84 13.27 -19.47
CA LYS A 31 7.67 13.88 -18.83
C LYS A 31 6.37 13.22 -19.35
N GLU A 32 6.34 12.85 -20.60
CA GLU A 32 5.21 12.17 -21.26
C GLU A 32 5.01 10.77 -20.66
N ALA A 33 6.10 10.00 -20.47
CA ALA A 33 6.04 8.68 -19.85
C ALA A 33 5.52 8.77 -18.41
N ILE A 34 6.03 9.70 -17.61
CA ILE A 34 5.56 9.93 -16.24
C ILE A 34 4.07 10.26 -16.24
N LYS A 35 3.62 11.18 -17.11
CA LYS A 35 2.21 11.54 -17.19
C LYS A 35 1.32 10.37 -17.64
N GLN A 36 1.79 9.55 -18.57
CA GLN A 36 1.06 8.35 -19.01
C GLN A 36 0.93 7.34 -17.89
N ILE A 37 2.03 7.01 -17.20
CA ILE A 37 2.05 6.02 -16.11
C ILE A 37 1.27 6.50 -14.90
N SER A 38 1.33 7.79 -14.54
CA SER A 38 0.55 8.34 -13.40
C SER A 38 -0.96 8.28 -13.61
N ASN A 39 -1.43 8.12 -14.85
CA ASN A 39 -2.85 7.93 -15.21
C ASN A 39 -3.17 6.47 -15.57
N ASP A 40 -2.23 5.54 -15.43
CA ASP A 40 -2.48 4.13 -15.70
C ASP A 40 -3.42 3.53 -14.66
N LEU A 41 -4.40 2.75 -15.13
CA LEU A 41 -5.40 2.11 -14.26
C LEU A 41 -4.76 1.19 -13.21
N TYR A 42 -3.63 0.56 -13.54
CA TYR A 42 -2.94 -0.31 -12.59
C TYR A 42 -2.22 0.49 -11.50
N TRP A 43 -1.64 1.66 -11.85
CA TRP A 43 -1.10 2.60 -10.87
C TRP A 43 -2.19 3.06 -9.90
N PHE A 44 -3.36 3.42 -10.41
CA PHE A 44 -4.52 3.78 -9.60
C PHE A 44 -4.93 2.65 -8.66
N LYS A 45 -5.04 1.41 -9.17
CA LYS A 45 -5.39 0.24 -8.36
C LYS A 45 -4.35 -0.08 -7.28
N LEU A 46 -3.05 0.03 -7.60
CA LEU A 46 -1.97 -0.23 -6.63
C LEU A 46 -1.96 0.75 -5.46
N LEU A 47 -2.42 1.99 -5.69
CA LEU A 47 -2.44 3.04 -4.68
C LEU A 47 -3.85 3.41 -4.21
N HIS A 48 -4.86 2.64 -4.65
CA HIS A 48 -6.26 2.83 -4.28
C HIS A 48 -6.80 4.23 -4.59
N TYR A 49 -6.38 4.83 -5.71
CA TYR A 49 -6.96 6.08 -6.16
C TYR A 49 -8.34 5.86 -6.81
N TYR A 50 -9.21 6.81 -6.59
CA TYR A 50 -10.47 6.96 -7.32
C TYR A 50 -10.36 8.05 -8.38
N HIS A 51 -11.05 7.84 -9.50
CA HIS A 51 -11.32 8.92 -10.42
C HIS A 51 -12.46 9.80 -9.91
N PRO A 52 -12.44 11.13 -10.25
CA PRO A 52 -13.56 11.99 -9.92
C PRO A 52 -14.87 11.42 -10.49
N GLY A 53 -15.88 11.28 -9.63
CA GLY A 53 -17.19 10.77 -10.00
C GLY A 53 -17.38 9.26 -9.89
N GLU A 54 -16.36 8.46 -9.56
CA GLU A 54 -16.50 7.00 -9.32
C GLU A 54 -17.24 6.67 -8.02
N SER A 55 -17.21 7.60 -7.05
CA SER A 55 -17.94 7.45 -5.79
C SER A 55 -18.71 8.72 -5.45
N ILE A 56 -19.82 8.55 -4.73
CA ILE A 56 -20.68 9.67 -4.31
C ILE A 56 -19.86 10.61 -3.39
N GLY A 57 -19.80 11.89 -3.77
CA GLY A 57 -19.09 12.91 -3.01
C GLY A 57 -17.60 13.04 -3.31
N GLN A 58 -17.05 12.28 -4.24
CA GLN A 58 -15.65 12.42 -4.66
C GLN A 58 -15.54 13.28 -5.93
N TRP A 59 -15.06 14.50 -5.72
CA TRP A 59 -14.91 15.52 -6.80
C TRP A 59 -13.49 15.65 -7.32
N SER A 60 -12.52 14.96 -6.68
CA SER A 60 -11.10 15.00 -7.04
C SER A 60 -10.47 13.63 -6.88
N THR A 61 -9.36 13.39 -7.58
CA THR A 61 -8.53 12.20 -7.40
C THR A 61 -8.03 12.14 -5.96
N ARG A 62 -8.27 11.00 -5.31
CA ARG A 62 -7.82 10.73 -3.95
C ARG A 62 -7.70 9.22 -3.73
N SER A 63 -6.73 8.80 -2.93
CA SER A 63 -6.66 7.44 -2.40
C SER A 63 -7.52 7.30 -1.15
N ASP A 64 -8.10 6.13 -0.94
CA ASP A 64 -8.81 5.75 0.28
C ASP A 64 -7.86 5.20 1.37
N VAL A 65 -6.57 5.01 1.04
CA VAL A 65 -5.57 4.62 2.03
C VAL A 65 -5.13 5.83 2.84
N ILE A 66 -5.33 5.75 4.17
CA ILE A 66 -5.08 6.85 5.11
C ILE A 66 -3.69 6.82 5.74
N SER A 67 -3.00 5.67 5.69
CA SER A 67 -1.68 5.54 6.29
C SER A 67 -0.69 6.52 5.65
N PRO A 68 -0.13 7.46 6.41
CA PRO A 68 0.84 8.42 5.87
C PRO A 68 2.11 7.73 5.36
N ASN A 69 2.43 6.54 5.89
CA ASN A 69 3.59 5.75 5.48
C ASN A 69 3.37 4.98 4.17
N PHE A 70 2.16 5.00 3.63
CA PHE A 70 1.83 4.36 2.36
C PHE A 70 2.29 5.20 1.16
N PHE A 71 2.46 6.50 1.34
CA PHE A 71 2.90 7.43 0.31
C PHE A 71 4.32 7.92 0.60
N LEU A 72 5.08 8.17 -0.47
CA LEU A 72 6.41 8.76 -0.41
C LEU A 72 6.38 10.28 -0.51
N HIS A 73 5.44 10.81 -1.32
CA HIS A 73 5.24 12.25 -1.43
C HIS A 73 4.18 12.73 -0.40
N PRO A 74 4.38 13.88 0.26
CA PRO A 74 3.39 14.42 1.22
C PRO A 74 1.98 14.62 0.65
N GLN A 75 1.86 14.88 -0.65
CA GLN A 75 0.60 14.99 -1.39
C GLN A 75 0.26 13.72 -2.18
N GLY A 76 0.99 12.61 -1.94
CA GLY A 76 0.84 11.37 -2.69
C GLY A 76 -0.56 10.78 -2.61
N ASN A 77 -1.32 11.04 -1.56
CA ASN A 77 -2.69 10.58 -1.43
C ASN A 77 -3.71 11.29 -2.36
N THR A 78 -3.33 12.43 -2.96
CA THR A 78 -4.19 13.24 -3.85
C THR A 78 -3.57 13.51 -5.21
N ASP A 79 -2.28 13.27 -5.37
CA ASP A 79 -1.55 13.53 -6.61
C ASP A 79 -0.76 12.29 -7.06
N PRO A 80 -1.34 11.49 -7.98
CA PRO A 80 -0.70 10.28 -8.50
C PRO A 80 0.63 10.54 -9.23
N GLU A 81 0.81 11.72 -9.85
CA GLU A 81 2.02 12.08 -10.58
C GLU A 81 3.17 12.39 -9.62
N LEU A 82 2.92 13.17 -8.57
CA LEU A 82 3.92 13.46 -7.54
C LEU A 82 4.35 12.18 -6.79
N GLU A 83 3.41 11.30 -6.48
CA GLU A 83 3.73 10.02 -5.85
C GLU A 83 4.56 9.12 -6.78
N LEU A 84 4.23 9.09 -8.07
CA LEU A 84 5.02 8.35 -9.06
C LEU A 84 6.44 8.89 -9.14
N GLN A 85 6.62 10.20 -9.24
CA GLN A 85 7.94 10.82 -9.29
C GLN A 85 8.76 10.51 -8.04
N ALA A 86 8.17 10.61 -6.84
CA ALA A 86 8.82 10.26 -5.59
C ALA A 86 9.20 8.76 -5.55
N THR A 87 8.34 7.89 -6.05
CA THR A 87 8.62 6.44 -6.13
C THR A 87 9.77 6.14 -7.08
N LEU A 88 9.80 6.75 -8.26
CA LEU A 88 10.89 6.59 -9.24
C LEU A 88 12.23 7.10 -8.69
N GLN A 89 12.22 8.21 -7.96
CA GLN A 89 13.42 8.74 -7.29
C GLN A 89 13.95 7.73 -6.28
N ALA A 90 13.09 7.25 -5.40
CA ALA A 90 13.46 6.33 -4.34
C ALA A 90 13.93 4.95 -4.86
N ILE A 91 13.42 4.48 -6.01
CA ILE A 91 13.91 3.25 -6.66
C ILE A 91 15.37 3.40 -7.10
N LEU A 92 15.78 4.60 -7.53
CA LEU A 92 17.13 4.89 -8.02
C LEU A 92 18.14 5.22 -6.91
N GLU A 93 17.70 5.34 -5.68
CA GLU A 93 18.59 5.53 -4.54
C GLU A 93 19.40 4.25 -4.24
N PRO A 94 20.63 4.38 -3.71
CA PRO A 94 21.40 3.22 -3.30
C PRO A 94 20.72 2.51 -2.12
N VAL A 95 20.93 1.19 -2.04
CA VAL A 95 20.48 0.40 -0.89
C VAL A 95 21.29 0.79 0.34
N GLY A 96 20.61 1.22 1.40
CA GLY A 96 21.24 1.56 2.68
C GLY A 96 21.60 0.33 3.51
N GLU A 97 22.02 0.55 4.76
CA GLU A 97 22.40 -0.51 5.70
C GLU A 97 21.23 -1.46 6.02
N ASP A 98 20.00 -0.93 6.08
CA ASP A 98 18.79 -1.72 6.27
C ASP A 98 18.01 -1.79 4.94
N PRO A 99 18.12 -2.91 4.20
CA PRO A 99 17.44 -3.07 2.92
C PRO A 99 15.90 -3.06 3.04
N ASP A 100 15.34 -3.42 4.20
CA ASP A 100 13.89 -3.40 4.40
C ASP A 100 13.30 -1.97 4.40
N GLN A 101 14.13 -0.94 4.64
CA GLN A 101 13.72 0.47 4.52
C GLN A 101 13.75 0.99 3.09
N HIS A 102 14.44 0.31 2.18
CA HIS A 102 14.49 0.73 0.79
C HIS A 102 13.10 0.59 0.12
N VAL A 103 12.76 1.51 -0.76
CA VAL A 103 11.43 1.54 -1.43
C VAL A 103 11.08 0.24 -2.14
N ARG A 104 12.06 -0.47 -2.72
CA ARG A 104 11.86 -1.76 -3.40
C ARG A 104 11.45 -2.88 -2.45
N CYS A 105 11.71 -2.75 -1.15
CA CYS A 105 11.28 -3.68 -0.12
C CYS A 105 10.00 -3.21 0.59
N ARG A 106 9.85 -1.91 0.83
CA ARG A 106 8.65 -1.35 1.46
C ARG A 106 7.43 -1.43 0.55
N PHE A 107 7.60 -1.25 -0.76
CA PHE A 107 6.52 -1.14 -1.74
C PHE A 107 6.71 -2.09 -2.92
N ILE A 108 6.91 -3.36 -2.63
CA ILE A 108 7.29 -4.40 -3.59
C ILE A 108 6.36 -4.44 -4.81
N ALA A 109 5.03 -4.40 -4.61
CA ALA A 109 4.08 -4.50 -5.71
C ALA A 109 4.23 -3.34 -6.70
N ARG A 110 4.23 -2.09 -6.19
CA ARG A 110 4.34 -0.89 -7.05
C ARG A 110 5.70 -0.79 -7.74
N THR A 111 6.77 -1.12 -7.03
CA THR A 111 8.12 -1.03 -7.59
C THR A 111 8.39 -2.12 -8.63
N LYS A 112 7.96 -3.36 -8.39
CA LYS A 112 8.04 -4.44 -9.38
C LYS A 112 7.25 -4.10 -10.63
N TRP A 113 6.03 -3.58 -10.49
CA TRP A 113 5.23 -3.19 -11.64
C TRP A 113 5.91 -2.07 -12.44
N LEU A 114 6.39 -1.01 -11.79
CA LEU A 114 7.12 0.08 -12.46
C LEU A 114 8.36 -0.44 -13.19
N MET A 115 9.12 -1.35 -12.60
CA MET A 115 10.29 -1.98 -13.23
C MET A 115 9.92 -2.88 -14.42
N THR A 116 8.66 -3.30 -14.53
CA THR A 116 8.18 -4.09 -15.69
C THR A 116 7.73 -3.19 -16.84
N VAL A 117 7.12 -2.02 -16.53
CA VAL A 117 6.55 -1.13 -17.56
C VAL A 117 7.50 -0.01 -18.01
N LEU A 118 8.58 0.22 -17.26
CA LEU A 118 9.59 1.23 -17.57
C LEU A 118 10.97 0.58 -17.69
N GLU A 119 11.78 1.11 -18.61
CA GLU A 119 13.18 0.71 -18.74
C GLU A 119 14.02 1.38 -17.67
N PHE A 120 14.40 0.62 -16.65
CA PHE A 120 15.30 1.09 -15.62
C PHE A 120 16.76 0.85 -15.98
N PRO A 121 17.69 1.70 -15.52
CA PRO A 121 19.11 1.37 -15.57
C PRO A 121 19.38 0.11 -14.74
N PRO A 122 20.53 -0.55 -14.93
CA PRO A 122 20.95 -1.64 -14.06
C PRO A 122 20.94 -1.19 -12.60
N LEU A 123 20.16 -1.88 -11.77
CA LEU A 123 20.02 -1.61 -10.34
C LEU A 123 20.77 -2.67 -9.55
N GLU A 124 21.30 -2.27 -8.39
CA GLU A 124 21.83 -3.19 -7.40
C GLU A 124 20.77 -4.24 -7.01
N GLU A 125 21.19 -5.50 -6.86
CA GLU A 125 20.32 -6.55 -6.35
C GLU A 125 19.97 -6.30 -4.89
N ILE A 126 18.71 -6.50 -4.52
CA ILE A 126 18.21 -6.29 -3.15
C ILE A 126 17.43 -7.50 -2.68
N ARG A 127 17.70 -7.92 -1.46
CA ARG A 127 16.87 -8.87 -0.72
C ARG A 127 16.03 -8.11 0.30
N CYS A 128 14.82 -8.60 0.53
CA CYS A 128 13.84 -7.99 1.44
C CYS A 128 13.51 -8.96 2.59
N PRO A 129 14.37 -9.06 3.62
CA PRO A 129 14.25 -10.10 4.66
C PRO A 129 12.92 -10.08 5.41
N MET A 130 12.34 -8.91 5.68
CA MET A 130 11.03 -8.82 6.33
C MET A 130 9.93 -9.36 5.43
N PHE A 131 9.92 -8.96 4.15
CA PHE A 131 8.94 -9.47 3.20
C PHE A 131 9.10 -10.97 2.96
N GLU A 132 10.33 -11.46 2.77
CA GLU A 132 10.62 -12.88 2.56
C GLU A 132 10.08 -13.73 3.72
N ARG A 133 10.30 -13.29 4.96
CA ARG A 133 9.77 -13.96 6.15
C ARG A 133 8.24 -13.91 6.27
N TRP A 134 7.68 -12.73 5.96
CA TRP A 134 6.23 -12.55 6.03
C TRP A 134 5.51 -13.33 4.94
N ALA A 135 5.95 -13.20 3.69
CA ALA A 135 5.31 -13.83 2.54
C ALA A 135 5.56 -15.33 2.47
N ASN A 136 6.70 -15.80 3.02
CA ASN A 136 7.12 -17.21 3.02
C ASN A 136 6.89 -17.90 1.66
N LEU A 137 7.28 -17.22 0.57
CA LEU A 137 6.94 -17.63 -0.81
C LEU A 137 7.46 -19.02 -1.18
N GLU A 138 8.57 -19.46 -0.58
CA GLU A 138 9.15 -20.78 -0.83
C GLU A 138 8.26 -21.92 -0.30
N GLU A 139 7.50 -21.66 0.75
CA GLU A 139 6.62 -22.61 1.39
C GLU A 139 5.14 -22.39 1.02
N ALA A 140 4.79 -21.25 0.47
CA ALA A 140 3.42 -20.94 0.07
C ALA A 140 2.95 -21.93 -1.02
N THR A 141 1.80 -22.57 -0.79
CA THR A 141 1.23 -23.54 -1.73
C THR A 141 -0.01 -23.05 -2.41
N GLU A 142 -0.83 -22.32 -1.66
CA GLU A 142 -2.17 -21.94 -2.10
C GLU A 142 -2.51 -20.56 -1.60
N MET A 143 -3.29 -19.86 -2.41
CA MET A 143 -3.95 -18.62 -2.04
C MET A 143 -5.46 -18.84 -2.14
N ASN A 144 -6.16 -18.71 -1.03
CA ASN A 144 -7.60 -18.87 -0.95
C ASN A 144 -8.27 -17.50 -0.88
N ILE A 145 -9.30 -17.30 -1.70
CA ILE A 145 -10.22 -16.18 -1.57
C ILE A 145 -11.41 -16.67 -0.75
N ILE A 146 -11.60 -16.07 0.42
CA ILE A 146 -12.67 -16.40 1.34
C ILE A 146 -13.71 -15.28 1.26
N PHE A 147 -14.92 -15.65 0.88
CA PHE A 147 -16.06 -14.74 0.93
C PHE A 147 -16.84 -14.97 2.23
N VAL A 148 -16.88 -13.93 3.06
CA VAL A 148 -17.70 -13.88 4.26
C VAL A 148 -19.06 -13.32 3.85
N SER A 149 -20.13 -14.05 4.13
CA SER A 149 -21.49 -13.66 3.70
C SER A 149 -21.95 -12.35 4.34
N ALA A 150 -22.96 -11.75 3.74
CA ALA A 150 -23.59 -10.53 4.25
C ALA A 150 -24.14 -10.72 5.68
N TYR A 151 -23.98 -9.69 6.52
CA TYR A 151 -24.51 -9.65 7.87
C TYR A 151 -25.31 -8.36 8.06
N LEU A 152 -26.63 -8.48 7.98
CA LEU A 152 -27.54 -7.34 7.94
C LEU A 152 -27.69 -6.61 9.28
N GLU A 153 -27.28 -7.24 10.38
CA GLU A 153 -27.27 -6.60 11.70
C GLU A 153 -26.13 -5.58 11.86
N ASN A 154 -25.13 -5.63 10.96
CA ASN A 154 -24.04 -4.68 10.93
C ASN A 154 -23.98 -3.98 9.57
N PRO A 155 -24.32 -2.68 9.48
CA PRO A 155 -24.33 -1.94 8.22
C PRO A 155 -23.02 -1.97 7.43
N ALA A 156 -21.85 -1.94 8.11
CA ALA A 156 -20.55 -2.01 7.46
C ALA A 156 -20.28 -3.39 6.82
N SER A 157 -20.99 -4.42 7.25
CA SER A 157 -20.89 -5.80 6.76
C SER A 157 -22.07 -6.23 5.91
N ALA A 158 -22.98 -5.31 5.57
CA ALA A 158 -24.24 -5.61 4.87
C ALA A 158 -24.04 -6.23 3.49
N PHE A 159 -22.89 -6.04 2.84
CA PHE A 159 -22.58 -6.58 1.52
C PHE A 159 -21.65 -7.80 1.55
N GLY A 160 -21.30 -8.28 2.75
CA GLY A 160 -20.29 -9.31 2.92
C GLY A 160 -18.87 -8.75 2.89
N HIS A 161 -17.88 -9.66 2.93
CA HIS A 161 -16.49 -9.29 2.99
C HIS A 161 -15.60 -10.30 2.26
N ILE A 162 -14.44 -9.89 1.77
CA ILE A 162 -13.48 -10.74 1.08
C ILE A 162 -12.17 -10.73 1.85
N LEU A 163 -11.65 -11.92 2.14
CA LEU A 163 -10.36 -12.16 2.76
C LEU A 163 -9.47 -12.94 1.80
N ILE A 164 -8.17 -12.71 1.85
CA ILE A 164 -7.17 -13.48 1.10
C ILE A 164 -6.29 -14.21 2.10
N GLN A 165 -6.39 -15.55 2.10
CA GLN A 165 -5.63 -16.43 2.98
C GLN A 165 -4.49 -17.11 2.22
N PHE A 166 -3.31 -17.19 2.83
CA PHE A 166 -2.12 -17.84 2.27
C PHE A 166 -1.79 -19.12 3.06
N ASN A 167 -1.83 -20.26 2.39
CA ASN A 167 -1.49 -21.55 3.01
C ASN A 167 -0.04 -21.96 2.71
N SER A 168 0.56 -22.68 3.65
CA SER A 168 1.97 -23.11 3.60
C SER A 168 2.09 -24.63 3.64
N LYS A 169 3.17 -25.19 3.04
CA LYS A 169 3.56 -26.61 3.15
C LYS A 169 4.01 -27.02 4.54
N ASN A 170 4.47 -26.07 5.32
CA ASN A 170 5.05 -26.35 6.63
C ASN A 170 3.99 -26.89 7.58
N ARG A 171 4.16 -28.14 8.03
CA ARG A 171 3.19 -28.84 8.91
C ARG A 171 2.91 -28.11 10.22
N PHE A 172 3.87 -27.34 10.75
CA PHE A 172 3.69 -26.57 12.00
C PHE A 172 2.81 -25.34 11.79
N PHE A 173 2.74 -24.80 10.57
CA PHE A 173 1.92 -23.65 10.19
C PHE A 173 0.78 -24.03 9.24
N ASN A 174 0.65 -25.32 8.87
CA ASN A 174 -0.37 -25.81 7.93
C ASN A 174 -1.73 -26.06 8.60
N HIS A 175 -2.02 -25.30 9.66
CA HIS A 175 -3.38 -25.26 10.19
C HIS A 175 -4.09 -24.06 9.60
N PRO A 176 -5.21 -24.21 8.88
CA PRO A 176 -5.89 -23.10 8.21
C PRO A 176 -6.15 -21.89 9.10
N LEU A 177 -6.43 -22.12 10.41
CA LEU A 177 -6.65 -21.04 11.37
C LEU A 177 -5.40 -20.21 11.69
N LEU A 178 -4.19 -20.76 11.47
CA LEU A 178 -2.93 -20.06 11.71
C LEU A 178 -2.37 -19.40 10.45
N SER A 179 -3.01 -19.61 9.30
CA SER A 179 -2.58 -19.04 8.01
C SER A 179 -2.67 -17.53 8.02
N PRO A 180 -1.65 -16.81 7.49
CA PRO A 180 -1.71 -15.38 7.28
C PRO A 180 -2.88 -15.02 6.37
N THR A 181 -3.61 -14.00 6.74
CA THR A 181 -4.82 -13.58 6.02
C THR A 181 -4.80 -12.07 5.86
N LEU A 182 -4.90 -11.61 4.62
CA LEU A 182 -5.02 -10.21 4.29
C LEU A 182 -6.49 -9.78 4.25
N ASN A 183 -6.72 -8.62 4.80
CA ASN A 183 -7.98 -7.92 4.82
C ASN A 183 -7.78 -6.47 4.37
N PHE A 184 -8.74 -5.95 3.61
CA PHE A 184 -8.86 -4.52 3.36
C PHE A 184 -10.26 -4.10 3.77
N GLY A 185 -10.38 -3.20 4.72
CA GLY A 185 -11.66 -2.85 5.31
C GLY A 185 -11.74 -1.42 5.83
N ALA A 186 -12.97 -1.01 6.12
CA ALA A 186 -13.25 0.30 6.71
C ALA A 186 -12.68 0.38 8.15
N ILE A 187 -12.09 1.51 8.47
CA ILE A 187 -11.66 1.86 9.82
C ILE A 187 -12.80 2.64 10.46
N THR A 188 -13.60 1.94 11.25
CA THR A 188 -14.77 2.53 11.91
C THR A 188 -14.37 3.22 13.21
N ASN A 189 -15.07 4.30 13.57
CA ASN A 189 -14.90 4.95 14.86
C ASN A 189 -15.92 4.36 15.85
N PRO A 190 -15.47 3.78 16.98
CA PRO A 190 -16.36 3.23 18.00
C PRO A 190 -17.32 4.26 18.65
N GLU A 191 -17.01 5.55 18.53
CA GLU A 191 -17.82 6.64 19.08
C GLU A 191 -18.93 7.12 18.14
N ASP A 192 -18.97 6.61 16.88
CA ASP A 192 -20.01 6.99 15.91
C ASP A 192 -21.39 6.56 16.42
N GLY A 193 -22.36 7.46 16.37
CA GLY A 193 -23.76 7.11 16.64
C GLY A 193 -24.31 6.11 15.61
N ALA A 194 -25.28 5.29 16.00
CA ALA A 194 -25.82 4.22 15.15
C ALA A 194 -26.25 4.70 13.75
N LEU A 195 -26.85 5.88 13.64
CA LEU A 195 -27.27 6.46 12.37
C LEU A 195 -26.05 6.89 11.51
N GLU A 196 -25.07 7.54 12.14
CA GLU A 196 -23.83 7.96 11.46
C GLU A 196 -23.05 6.75 10.97
N TYR A 197 -22.90 5.74 11.83
CA TYR A 197 -22.26 4.48 11.49
C TYR A 197 -22.95 3.79 10.29
N ALA A 198 -24.29 3.72 10.31
CA ALA A 198 -25.06 3.11 9.22
C ALA A 198 -24.91 3.90 7.90
N MET A 199 -24.99 5.23 7.95
CA MET A 199 -24.88 6.08 6.78
C MET A 199 -23.45 6.00 6.19
N ARG A 200 -22.43 6.10 7.01
CA ARG A 200 -21.03 5.98 6.56
C ARG A 200 -20.72 4.58 6.02
N GLY A 201 -21.23 3.52 6.67
CA GLY A 201 -21.02 2.14 6.23
C GLY A 201 -21.69 1.82 4.89
N LEU A 202 -22.86 2.39 4.62
CA LEU A 202 -23.61 2.14 3.37
C LEU A 202 -23.12 3.01 2.20
N PHE A 203 -22.69 4.24 2.47
CA PHE A 203 -22.34 5.22 1.45
C PHE A 203 -20.83 5.53 1.34
N GLY A 204 -19.98 4.76 2.03
CA GLY A 204 -18.52 4.87 1.90
C GLY A 204 -17.94 6.09 2.61
N GLY A 205 -18.37 6.42 3.81
CA GLY A 205 -17.86 7.54 4.59
C GLY A 205 -16.71 7.21 5.54
N TYR A 206 -16.23 5.97 5.58
CA TYR A 206 -15.08 5.54 6.37
C TYR A 206 -13.82 5.49 5.54
N GLU A 207 -12.72 5.84 6.17
CA GLU A 207 -11.39 5.57 5.65
C GLU A 207 -11.10 4.08 5.68
N SER A 208 -10.24 3.58 4.78
CA SER A 208 -9.96 2.17 4.65
C SER A 208 -8.47 1.87 4.82
N GLY A 209 -8.18 0.67 5.29
CA GLY A 209 -6.81 0.21 5.51
C GLY A 209 -6.65 -1.28 5.29
N PHE A 210 -5.38 -1.68 5.11
CA PHE A 210 -4.99 -3.07 5.09
C PHE A 210 -4.71 -3.55 6.50
N SER A 211 -5.09 -4.79 6.78
CA SER A 211 -4.63 -5.55 7.95
C SER A 211 -4.19 -6.94 7.52
N ASP A 212 -3.17 -7.47 8.21
CA ASP A 212 -2.72 -8.83 8.09
C ASP A 212 -2.80 -9.50 9.47
N GLU A 213 -3.61 -10.52 9.56
CA GLU A 213 -3.82 -11.26 10.80
C GLU A 213 -3.87 -12.76 10.52
N ARG A 214 -3.85 -13.57 11.59
CA ARG A 214 -4.10 -14.99 11.47
C ARG A 214 -5.59 -15.25 11.25
N PHE A 215 -5.91 -16.23 10.41
CA PHE A 215 -7.30 -16.54 10.08
C PHE A 215 -8.20 -16.83 11.28
N TYR A 216 -7.65 -17.33 12.38
CA TYR A 216 -8.43 -17.61 13.60
C TYR A 216 -9.12 -16.34 14.15
N ASN A 217 -8.49 -15.15 14.02
CA ASN A 217 -9.10 -13.90 14.46
C ASN A 217 -10.36 -13.60 13.66
N PHE A 218 -10.29 -13.75 12.34
CA PHE A 218 -11.45 -13.57 11.46
C PHE A 218 -12.51 -14.64 11.70
N ASN A 219 -12.09 -15.91 11.88
CA ASN A 219 -13.01 -17.01 12.19
C ASN A 219 -13.75 -16.79 13.51
N HIS A 220 -13.07 -16.24 14.53
CA HIS A 220 -13.71 -15.90 15.80
C HIS A 220 -14.78 -14.81 15.62
N VAL A 221 -14.45 -13.73 14.92
CA VAL A 221 -15.39 -12.63 14.68
C VAL A 221 -16.55 -13.08 13.80
N TYR A 222 -16.26 -13.62 12.63
CA TYR A 222 -17.29 -13.93 11.63
C TYR A 222 -18.00 -15.27 11.90
N GLY A 223 -17.25 -16.31 12.24
CA GLY A 223 -17.80 -17.65 12.42
C GLY A 223 -18.48 -17.84 13.78
N GLU A 224 -17.83 -17.41 14.88
CA GLU A 224 -18.33 -17.67 16.23
C GLU A 224 -19.24 -16.55 16.75
N THR A 225 -18.93 -15.29 16.45
CA THR A 225 -19.70 -14.14 16.96
C THR A 225 -20.85 -13.77 16.03
N GLU A 226 -20.61 -13.65 14.72
CA GLU A 226 -21.61 -13.25 13.73
C GLU A 226 -22.28 -14.45 13.03
N GLN A 227 -21.75 -15.67 13.21
CA GLN A 227 -22.26 -16.93 12.65
C GLN A 227 -22.46 -16.92 11.13
N ARG A 228 -21.47 -16.43 10.39
CA ARG A 228 -21.50 -16.32 8.92
C ARG A 228 -20.21 -16.81 8.25
#